data_9e7061e311dc167e1987f3126ee2309d
#
_entry.id   9e7061e311dc167e1987f3126ee2309d
#
_cell.length_a   1.000
_cell.length_b   1.000
_cell.length_c   1.000
_cell.angle_alpha   90.00
_cell.angle_beta   90.00
_cell.angle_gamma   90.00
#
_symmetry.space_group_name_H-M   'P 1'
#
loop_
_entity.id
_entity.type
_entity.pdbx_description
1 polymer ?
#
loop_
_entity_poly.entity_id
_entity_poly.type
_entity_poly.pdbx_seq_one_letter_code
_entity_poly.pdbx_strand_id
1 'polypeptide(L)'
;FVGSLYERNSYDRIKPTLPEYLRGYFDAVMEAQLNISGANIVEPMLTTDILEQLQQHFSLEKSEGSFSDLGLIFQTTILGFKIAEIERRRALIELSKHFHVNVYSNSNVSDLVRVQYCGSVDYWSEMPKVFHESKINLNFTIPNIKSGIPLRIWDVLGAGGFLMTNYQAEIPLYFKEGEDLICFDGVEDLAEKAGYYLEHEKERREIARNGYEKVKQHHSYVNRIETILETIA
;
A
#
# COMPACT_ATOMS: atom_id res chain seq x y z
N PHE A 1 10.60 3.88 -4.55
CA PHE A 1 9.35 4.00 -3.80
C PHE A 1 9.02 5.47 -3.53
N VAL A 2 7.77 5.85 -3.75
CA VAL A 2 7.25 7.19 -3.44
C VAL A 2 6.04 7.05 -2.53
N GLY A 3 6.09 7.56 -1.29
CA GLY A 3 4.95 7.51 -0.37
C GLY A 3 5.32 7.63 1.10
N SER A 4 4.30 7.62 1.97
CA SER A 4 4.47 7.59 3.44
C SER A 4 4.97 6.22 3.91
N LEU A 5 5.72 6.21 5.00
CA LEU A 5 6.09 4.97 5.72
C LEU A 5 5.23 4.75 6.98
N TYR A 6 4.29 5.66 7.29
CA TYR A 6 3.39 5.55 8.45
C TYR A 6 4.07 5.38 9.81
N GLU A 7 5.30 5.87 9.98
CA GLU A 7 6.08 5.75 11.24
C GLU A 7 5.43 6.45 12.44
N ARG A 8 4.50 7.38 12.19
CA ARG A 8 3.73 8.06 13.22
C ARG A 8 2.35 7.45 13.40
N ASN A 9 2.29 6.12 13.44
CA ASN A 9 1.02 5.42 13.65
C ASN A 9 0.56 5.48 15.12
N SER A 10 -0.73 5.31 15.33
CA SER A 10 -1.33 5.35 16.67
C SER A 10 -1.08 4.06 17.46
N TYR A 11 -0.84 2.93 16.81
CA TYR A 11 -0.62 1.65 17.49
C TYR A 11 0.57 1.68 18.42
N ASP A 12 1.71 2.26 17.98
CA ASP A 12 2.93 2.32 18.79
C ASP A 12 2.75 3.15 20.07
N ARG A 13 1.83 4.12 20.07
CA ARG A 13 1.47 4.90 21.27
C ARG A 13 0.53 4.14 22.20
N ILE A 14 -0.35 3.30 21.65
CA ILE A 14 -1.34 2.55 22.40
C ILE A 14 -0.74 1.25 22.96
N LYS A 15 0.12 0.59 22.20
CA LYS A 15 0.71 -0.71 22.55
C LYS A 15 1.26 -0.80 23.98
N PRO A 16 2.01 0.20 24.52
CA PRO A 16 2.51 0.14 25.90
C PRO A 16 1.42 0.13 26.98
N THR A 17 0.23 0.65 26.69
CA THR A 17 -0.90 0.70 27.64
C THR A 17 -1.74 -0.59 27.64
N LEU A 18 -1.55 -1.45 26.64
CA LEU A 18 -2.28 -2.70 26.52
C LEU A 18 -1.67 -3.81 27.41
N PRO A 19 -2.49 -4.73 27.98
CA PRO A 19 -1.99 -5.92 28.65
C PRO A 19 -1.25 -6.83 27.67
N GLU A 20 -0.37 -7.69 28.20
CA GLU A 20 0.48 -8.58 27.40
C GLU A 20 -0.29 -9.44 26.43
N TYR A 21 -1.44 -9.96 26.85
CA TYR A 21 -2.31 -10.76 25.99
C TYR A 21 -2.77 -9.98 24.74
N LEU A 22 -3.30 -8.76 24.90
CA LEU A 22 -3.75 -7.97 23.75
C LEU A 22 -2.60 -7.53 22.85
N ARG A 23 -1.41 -7.24 23.42
CA ARG A 23 -0.22 -6.96 22.62
C ARG A 23 0.15 -8.14 21.73
N GLY A 24 0.26 -9.33 22.34
CA GLY A 24 0.55 -10.55 21.59
C GLY A 24 -0.51 -10.90 20.55
N TYR A 25 -1.78 -10.70 20.89
CA TYR A 25 -2.90 -10.91 19.99
C TYR A 25 -2.81 -10.02 18.73
N PHE A 26 -2.66 -8.72 18.93
CA PHE A 26 -2.58 -7.78 17.80
C PHE A 26 -1.29 -7.94 16.99
N ASP A 27 -0.16 -8.24 17.64
CA ASP A 27 1.08 -8.56 16.92
C ASP A 27 0.89 -9.79 16.03
N ALA A 28 0.22 -10.84 16.50
CA ALA A 28 -0.08 -12.04 15.72
C ALA A 28 -1.06 -11.78 14.57
N VAL A 29 -2.10 -10.98 14.81
CA VAL A 29 -3.08 -10.58 13.76
C VAL A 29 -2.39 -9.76 12.66
N MET A 30 -1.54 -8.82 13.03
CA MET A 30 -0.78 -8.03 12.06
C MET A 30 0.19 -8.88 11.25
N GLU A 31 0.91 -9.80 11.90
CA GLU A 31 1.82 -10.71 11.21
C GLU A 31 1.07 -11.66 10.25
N ALA A 32 -0.10 -12.17 10.65
CA ALA A 32 -0.93 -12.97 9.77
C ALA A 32 -1.42 -12.16 8.55
N GLN A 33 -1.83 -10.89 8.75
CA GLN A 33 -2.25 -10.03 7.64
C GLN A 33 -1.11 -9.75 6.65
N LEU A 34 0.12 -9.60 7.12
CA LEU A 34 1.30 -9.38 6.27
C LEU A 34 1.58 -10.56 5.32
N ASN A 35 1.10 -11.75 5.66
CA ASN A 35 1.24 -12.98 4.86
C ASN A 35 -0.01 -13.30 4.03
N ILE A 36 -1.01 -12.39 3.98
CA ILE A 36 -2.25 -12.60 3.22
C ILE A 36 -2.51 -11.38 2.33
N SER A 37 -2.42 -11.60 1.03
CA SER A 37 -2.70 -10.58 0.02
C SER A 37 -4.15 -10.66 -0.48
N GLY A 38 -4.74 -9.52 -0.84
CA GLY A 38 -6.07 -9.44 -1.46
C GLY A 38 -7.26 -9.67 -0.52
N ALA A 39 -7.03 -9.94 0.77
CA ALA A 39 -8.08 -10.10 1.77
C ALA A 39 -7.71 -9.36 3.07
N ASN A 40 -8.73 -8.83 3.75
CA ASN A 40 -8.57 -8.21 5.06
C ASN A 40 -9.02 -9.17 6.15
N ILE A 41 -8.06 -9.72 6.91
CA ILE A 41 -8.34 -10.61 8.05
C ILE A 41 -8.42 -9.87 9.39
N VAL A 42 -8.00 -8.62 9.45
CA VAL A 42 -8.00 -7.83 10.70
C VAL A 42 -9.41 -7.66 11.21
N GLU A 43 -10.37 -7.39 10.31
CA GLU A 43 -11.77 -7.16 10.69
C GLU A 43 -12.41 -8.34 11.44
N PRO A 44 -12.43 -9.58 10.91
CA PRO A 44 -13.01 -10.71 11.62
C PRO A 44 -12.25 -11.09 12.90
N MET A 45 -11.00 -10.68 13.06
CA MET A 45 -10.23 -10.90 14.28
C MET A 45 -10.55 -9.90 15.39
N LEU A 46 -11.22 -8.78 15.11
CA LEU A 46 -11.71 -7.85 16.13
C LEU A 46 -13.06 -8.30 16.66
N THR A 47 -13.10 -9.47 17.33
CA THR A 47 -14.30 -10.01 17.92
C THR A 47 -14.86 -9.12 19.03
N THR A 48 -16.13 -9.32 19.40
CA THR A 48 -16.76 -8.57 20.50
C THR A 48 -15.94 -8.64 21.78
N ASP A 49 -15.48 -9.84 22.16
CA ASP A 49 -14.66 -10.04 23.37
C ASP A 49 -13.34 -9.27 23.35
N ILE A 50 -12.68 -9.24 22.20
CA ILE A 50 -11.42 -8.47 22.00
C ILE A 50 -11.69 -6.97 22.08
N LEU A 51 -12.80 -6.49 21.50
CA LEU A 51 -13.17 -5.08 21.56
C LEU A 51 -13.58 -4.66 22.99
N GLU A 52 -14.29 -5.49 23.73
CA GLU A 52 -14.64 -5.24 25.13
C GLU A 52 -13.38 -5.17 26.02
N GLN A 53 -12.43 -6.08 25.83
CA GLN A 53 -11.14 -6.03 26.53
C GLN A 53 -10.34 -4.79 26.14
N LEU A 54 -10.31 -4.43 24.86
CA LEU A 54 -9.61 -3.23 24.38
C LEU A 54 -10.19 -1.95 25.01
N GLN A 55 -11.51 -1.84 25.14
CA GLN A 55 -12.20 -0.68 25.74
C GLN A 55 -11.83 -0.43 27.20
N GLN A 56 -11.35 -1.44 27.93
CA GLN A 56 -10.86 -1.28 29.30
C GLN A 56 -9.53 -0.52 29.36
N HIS A 57 -8.77 -0.50 28.27
CA HIS A 57 -7.41 0.08 28.20
C HIS A 57 -7.31 1.23 27.20
N PHE A 58 -8.28 1.35 26.29
CA PHE A 58 -8.26 2.36 25.25
C PHE A 58 -9.69 2.84 24.98
N SER A 59 -9.91 4.14 25.12
CA SER A 59 -11.16 4.80 24.79
C SER A 59 -10.98 5.78 23.64
N LEU A 60 -11.98 5.85 22.77
CA LEU A 60 -12.06 6.88 21.74
C LEU A 60 -13.04 7.95 22.19
N GLU A 61 -12.59 9.19 22.21
CA GLU A 61 -13.51 10.32 22.30
C GLU A 61 -14.27 10.45 20.98
N LYS A 62 -15.58 10.20 21.00
CA LYS A 62 -16.43 10.35 19.83
C LYS A 62 -16.91 11.80 19.77
N SER A 63 -16.74 12.46 18.63
CA SER A 63 -17.46 13.69 18.34
C SER A 63 -18.96 13.40 18.14
N GLU A 64 -19.82 14.35 18.51
CA GLU A 64 -21.26 14.27 18.23
C GLU A 64 -21.51 14.01 16.74
N GLY A 65 -22.30 12.97 16.42
CA GLY A 65 -22.58 12.58 15.04
C GLY A 65 -21.57 11.66 14.37
N SER A 66 -20.52 11.20 15.07
CA SER A 66 -19.59 10.21 14.52
C SER A 66 -20.24 8.83 14.40
N PHE A 67 -20.29 8.30 13.18
CA PHE A 67 -20.73 6.93 12.86
C PHE A 67 -19.63 5.87 13.03
N SER A 68 -18.40 6.28 13.29
CA SER A 68 -17.27 5.35 13.44
C SER A 68 -17.30 4.69 14.81
N ASP A 69 -17.31 3.36 14.81
CA ASP A 69 -17.14 2.57 16.03
C ASP A 69 -15.65 2.29 16.33
N LEU A 70 -15.37 1.73 17.51
CA LEU A 70 -14.03 1.40 17.93
C LEU A 70 -13.39 0.38 17.00
N GLY A 71 -14.13 -0.67 16.62
CA GLY A 71 -13.63 -1.73 15.75
C GLY A 71 -13.18 -1.20 14.40
N LEU A 72 -14.02 -0.36 13.78
CA LEU A 72 -13.68 0.27 12.49
C LEU A 72 -12.42 1.13 12.56
N ILE A 73 -12.32 2.00 13.57
CA ILE A 73 -11.14 2.86 13.73
C ILE A 73 -9.90 2.02 14.03
N PHE A 74 -10.02 1.03 14.90
CA PHE A 74 -8.90 0.18 15.28
C PHE A 74 -8.38 -0.62 14.11
N GLN A 75 -9.28 -1.21 13.33
CA GLN A 75 -8.97 -1.94 12.12
C GLN A 75 -8.30 -1.07 11.04
N THR A 76 -8.95 0.05 10.70
CA THR A 76 -8.57 0.82 9.49
C THR A 76 -7.42 1.77 9.75
N THR A 77 -7.45 2.49 10.88
CA THR A 77 -6.51 3.58 11.17
C THR A 77 -5.37 3.11 12.07
N ILE A 78 -5.67 2.30 13.09
CA ILE A 78 -4.67 1.92 14.08
C ILE A 78 -3.84 0.73 13.59
N LEU A 79 -4.45 -0.43 13.38
CA LEU A 79 -3.74 -1.62 12.89
C LEU A 79 -3.39 -1.50 11.41
N GLY A 80 -4.30 -0.97 10.57
CA GLY A 80 -4.06 -0.84 9.13
C GLY A 80 -2.83 0.01 8.80
N PHE A 81 -2.61 1.12 9.50
CA PHE A 81 -1.41 1.94 9.30
C PHE A 81 -0.15 1.27 9.85
N LYS A 82 -0.27 0.54 10.97
CA LYS A 82 0.88 -0.21 11.51
C LYS A 82 1.29 -1.35 10.58
N ILE A 83 0.36 -2.09 10.03
CA ILE A 83 0.62 -3.13 9.03
C ILE A 83 1.32 -2.52 7.80
N ALA A 84 0.79 -1.42 7.28
CA ALA A 84 1.40 -0.73 6.14
C ALA A 84 2.82 -0.22 6.42
N GLU A 85 3.09 0.24 7.65
CA GLU A 85 4.46 0.58 8.07
C GLU A 85 5.38 -0.63 8.01
N ILE A 86 4.98 -1.73 8.64
CA ILE A 86 5.80 -2.95 8.73
C ILE A 86 6.07 -3.50 7.32
N GLU A 87 5.03 -3.62 6.49
CA GLU A 87 5.14 -4.12 5.11
C GLU A 87 6.15 -3.31 4.30
N ARG A 88 5.97 -1.98 4.27
CA ARG A 88 6.83 -1.08 3.49
C ARG A 88 8.27 -1.10 3.96
N ARG A 89 8.50 -1.07 5.26
CA ARG A 89 9.86 -1.13 5.82
C ARG A 89 10.53 -2.47 5.55
N ARG A 90 9.85 -3.59 5.76
CA ARG A 90 10.38 -4.93 5.46
C ARG A 90 10.76 -5.06 3.99
N ALA A 91 9.87 -4.64 3.10
CA ALA A 91 10.13 -4.68 1.65
C ALA A 91 11.32 -3.80 1.24
N LEU A 92 11.40 -2.55 1.72
CA LEU A 92 12.51 -1.65 1.40
C LEU A 92 13.85 -2.12 1.97
N ILE A 93 13.84 -2.68 3.20
CA ILE A 93 15.02 -3.28 3.82
C ILE A 93 15.50 -4.47 2.98
N GLU A 94 14.60 -5.39 2.60
CA GLU A 94 14.97 -6.56 1.82
C GLU A 94 15.52 -6.18 0.45
N LEU A 95 14.77 -5.38 -0.31
CA LEU A 95 15.20 -4.93 -1.64
C LEU A 95 16.54 -4.20 -1.60
N SER A 96 16.81 -3.39 -0.58
CA SER A 96 18.06 -2.64 -0.45
C SER A 96 19.29 -3.50 -0.15
N LYS A 97 19.11 -4.77 0.19
CA LYS A 97 20.25 -5.72 0.30
C LYS A 97 20.83 -6.09 -1.05
N HIS A 98 20.00 -6.06 -2.09
CA HIS A 98 20.30 -6.58 -3.41
C HIS A 98 20.30 -5.52 -4.52
N PHE A 99 19.55 -4.44 -4.34
CA PHE A 99 19.29 -3.44 -5.37
C PHE A 99 19.50 -2.02 -4.84
N HIS A 100 19.72 -1.09 -5.78
CA HIS A 100 19.71 0.34 -5.48
C HIS A 100 18.26 0.82 -5.35
N VAL A 101 17.88 1.24 -4.14
CA VAL A 101 16.51 1.63 -3.79
C VAL A 101 16.44 3.10 -3.45
N ASN A 102 15.74 3.88 -4.28
CA ASN A 102 15.42 5.29 -4.01
C ASN A 102 14.11 5.39 -3.23
N VAL A 103 14.11 6.19 -2.16
CA VAL A 103 12.93 6.44 -1.32
C VAL A 103 12.62 7.93 -1.30
N TYR A 104 11.45 8.27 -1.83
CA TYR A 104 10.89 9.62 -1.80
C TYR A 104 9.76 9.65 -0.78
N SER A 105 9.97 10.34 0.32
CA SER A 105 9.04 10.35 1.46
C SER A 105 9.26 11.55 2.37
N ASN A 106 8.20 11.97 3.07
CA ASN A 106 8.30 12.89 4.21
C ASN A 106 8.49 12.13 5.54
N SER A 107 8.56 10.81 5.50
CA SER A 107 8.73 9.96 6.67
C SER A 107 10.18 9.89 7.14
N ASN A 108 10.40 9.55 8.40
CA ASN A 108 11.72 9.23 8.91
C ASN A 108 12.20 7.88 8.33
N VAL A 109 13.36 7.90 7.69
CA VAL A 109 14.00 6.73 7.05
C VAL A 109 15.33 6.34 7.70
N SER A 110 15.62 6.83 8.90
CA SER A 110 16.92 6.64 9.55
C SER A 110 17.31 5.18 9.83
N ASP A 111 16.33 4.30 9.94
CA ASP A 111 16.49 2.84 10.08
C ASP A 111 16.72 2.12 8.74
N LEU A 112 16.42 2.77 7.61
CA LEU A 112 16.62 2.24 6.27
C LEU A 112 18.02 2.55 5.75
N VAL A 113 19.04 2.03 6.41
CA VAL A 113 20.45 2.43 6.23
C VAL A 113 21.03 2.19 4.84
N ARG A 114 20.40 1.34 4.01
CA ARG A 114 20.87 0.98 2.67
C ARG A 114 20.09 1.64 1.54
N VAL A 115 19.02 2.36 1.83
CA VAL A 115 18.26 3.06 0.81
C VAL A 115 18.87 4.43 0.52
N GLN A 116 18.69 4.91 -0.70
CA GLN A 116 18.97 6.30 -1.06
C GLN A 116 17.75 7.15 -0.73
N TYR A 117 17.83 7.93 0.34
CA TYR A 117 16.79 8.91 0.67
C TYR A 117 16.88 10.11 -0.27
N CYS A 118 15.77 10.42 -0.94
CA CYS A 118 15.68 11.48 -1.95
C CYS A 118 14.77 12.66 -1.54
N GLY A 119 14.29 12.68 -0.28
CA GLY A 119 13.35 13.70 0.18
C GLY A 119 11.92 13.47 -0.33
N SER A 120 11.14 14.54 -0.36
CA SER A 120 9.80 14.54 -0.95
C SER A 120 9.83 15.03 -2.38
N VAL A 121 8.78 14.70 -3.13
CA VAL A 121 8.57 15.18 -4.51
C VAL A 121 7.22 15.87 -4.62
N ASP A 122 7.16 16.92 -5.44
CA ASP A 122 5.91 17.56 -5.80
C ASP A 122 5.03 16.62 -6.64
N TYR A 123 3.76 16.53 -6.28
CA TYR A 123 2.80 15.59 -6.88
C TYR A 123 2.62 15.82 -8.39
N TRP A 124 2.55 17.08 -8.82
CA TRP A 124 2.21 17.42 -10.19
C TRP A 124 3.42 17.52 -11.13
N SER A 125 4.52 18.05 -10.63
CA SER A 125 5.65 18.42 -11.48
C SER A 125 6.83 17.44 -11.43
N GLU A 126 7.01 16.72 -10.31
CA GLU A 126 8.18 15.86 -10.08
C GLU A 126 7.83 14.39 -10.03
N MET A 127 6.75 14.02 -9.34
CA MET A 127 6.39 12.63 -9.12
C MET A 127 6.18 11.83 -10.42
N PRO A 128 5.49 12.35 -11.47
CA PRO A 128 5.38 11.65 -12.74
C PRO A 128 6.74 11.38 -13.42
N LYS A 129 7.69 12.29 -13.28
CA LYS A 129 9.06 12.09 -13.81
C LYS A 129 9.78 10.98 -13.05
N VAL A 130 9.67 10.95 -11.73
CA VAL A 130 10.24 9.87 -10.90
C VAL A 130 9.67 8.52 -11.32
N PHE A 131 8.36 8.44 -11.57
CA PHE A 131 7.75 7.19 -12.03
C PHE A 131 8.21 6.78 -13.42
N HIS A 132 8.35 7.72 -14.34
CA HIS A 132 8.81 7.46 -15.70
C HIS A 132 10.27 7.00 -15.75
N GLU A 133 11.14 7.67 -14.99
CA GLU A 133 12.59 7.40 -14.98
C GLU A 133 12.98 6.17 -14.15
N SER A 134 12.12 5.73 -13.23
CA SER A 134 12.40 4.57 -12.40
C SER A 134 12.24 3.27 -13.18
N LYS A 135 13.22 2.36 -13.06
CA LYS A 135 13.12 1.03 -13.68
C LYS A 135 11.95 0.23 -13.12
N ILE A 136 11.73 0.32 -11.81
CA ILE A 136 10.63 -0.35 -11.10
C ILE A 136 10.01 0.64 -10.12
N ASN A 137 8.69 0.77 -10.15
CA ASN A 137 7.91 1.52 -9.18
C ASN A 137 7.16 0.56 -8.27
N LEU A 138 7.16 0.84 -6.97
CA LEU A 138 6.52 0.01 -5.96
C LEU A 138 5.27 0.67 -5.41
N ASN A 139 4.17 -0.05 -5.36
CA ASN A 139 2.98 0.30 -4.62
C ASN A 139 2.68 -0.74 -3.54
N PHE A 140 2.31 -0.26 -2.35
CA PHE A 140 1.82 -1.08 -1.24
C PHE A 140 0.46 -0.52 -0.84
N THR A 141 -0.60 -1.19 -1.24
CA THR A 141 -1.97 -0.85 -0.85
C THR A 141 -2.18 -1.22 0.60
N ILE A 142 -2.64 -0.29 1.39
CA ILE A 142 -2.87 -0.52 2.82
C ILE A 142 -4.12 -1.40 3.05
N PRO A 143 -4.16 -2.24 4.10
CA PRO A 143 -5.24 -3.23 4.30
C PRO A 143 -6.63 -2.65 4.52
N ASN A 144 -6.75 -1.35 4.83
CA ASN A 144 -8.05 -0.70 5.00
C ASN A 144 -8.77 -0.44 3.66
N ILE A 145 -8.07 -0.52 2.53
CA ILE A 145 -8.67 -0.47 1.19
C ILE A 145 -9.15 -1.88 0.85
N LYS A 146 -10.43 -2.16 1.13
CA LYS A 146 -11.06 -3.47 0.87
C LYS A 146 -11.50 -3.61 -0.59
N SER A 147 -11.83 -2.50 -1.22
CA SER A 147 -12.26 -2.42 -2.62
C SER A 147 -11.70 -1.16 -3.27
N GLY A 148 -11.65 -1.14 -4.59
CA GLY A 148 -11.09 -0.06 -5.38
C GLY A 148 -9.59 -0.23 -5.67
N ILE A 149 -9.13 0.57 -6.62
CA ILE A 149 -7.72 0.63 -7.03
C ILE A 149 -7.12 1.92 -6.48
N PRO A 150 -6.02 1.85 -5.68
CA PRO A 150 -5.36 3.04 -5.14
C PRO A 150 -4.89 4.00 -6.24
N LEU A 151 -4.97 5.30 -5.98
CA LEU A 151 -4.52 6.33 -6.94
C LEU A 151 -3.08 6.12 -7.42
N ARG A 152 -2.21 5.60 -6.58
CA ARG A 152 -0.81 5.32 -6.92
C ARG A 152 -0.65 4.38 -8.12
N ILE A 153 -1.52 3.40 -8.27
CA ILE A 153 -1.50 2.50 -9.43
C ILE A 153 -1.77 3.30 -10.71
N TRP A 154 -2.79 4.15 -10.69
CA TRP A 154 -3.13 5.03 -11.82
C TRP A 154 -2.03 6.05 -12.12
N ASP A 155 -1.43 6.64 -11.06
CA ASP A 155 -0.35 7.61 -11.18
C ASP A 155 0.88 7.02 -11.88
N VAL A 156 1.32 5.82 -11.45
CA VAL A 156 2.50 5.15 -12.01
C VAL A 156 2.25 4.74 -13.47
N LEU A 157 1.14 4.05 -13.72
CA LEU A 157 0.80 3.59 -15.08
C LEU A 157 0.55 4.79 -16.01
N GLY A 158 -0.17 5.82 -15.55
CA GLY A 158 -0.40 7.04 -16.30
C GLY A 158 0.87 7.84 -16.62
N ALA A 159 1.92 7.70 -15.84
CA ALA A 159 3.25 8.27 -16.13
C ALA A 159 4.11 7.36 -17.05
N GLY A 160 3.63 6.20 -17.46
CA GLY A 160 4.37 5.22 -18.25
C GLY A 160 5.43 4.44 -17.46
N GLY A 161 5.30 4.39 -16.14
CA GLY A 161 6.18 3.64 -15.25
C GLY A 161 5.84 2.15 -15.19
N PHE A 162 6.85 1.29 -15.07
CA PHE A 162 6.65 -0.12 -14.73
C PHE A 162 6.27 -0.25 -13.25
N LEU A 163 5.15 -0.91 -12.97
CA LEU A 163 4.56 -1.03 -11.65
C LEU A 163 4.64 -2.44 -11.11
N MET A 164 5.14 -2.58 -9.88
CA MET A 164 4.93 -3.75 -9.04
C MET A 164 4.08 -3.37 -7.82
N THR A 165 3.02 -4.12 -7.54
CA THR A 165 2.05 -3.83 -6.46
C THR A 165 1.67 -5.10 -5.72
N ASN A 166 1.34 -5.00 -4.41
CA ASN A 166 0.66 -6.09 -3.73
C ASN A 166 -0.71 -6.33 -4.38
N TYR A 167 -1.16 -7.59 -4.38
CA TYR A 167 -2.40 -7.98 -5.05
C TYR A 167 -3.62 -7.31 -4.40
N GLN A 168 -4.56 -6.86 -5.24
CA GLN A 168 -5.89 -6.38 -4.86
C GLN A 168 -6.95 -7.09 -5.67
N ALA A 169 -8.06 -7.47 -5.05
CA ALA A 169 -9.13 -8.25 -5.67
C ALA A 169 -9.75 -7.57 -6.91
N GLU A 170 -9.68 -6.24 -7.02
CA GLU A 170 -10.21 -5.50 -8.15
C GLU A 170 -9.20 -5.27 -9.30
N ILE A 171 -7.92 -5.60 -9.12
CA ILE A 171 -6.93 -5.47 -10.19
C ILE A 171 -7.36 -6.20 -11.46
N PRO A 172 -7.85 -7.46 -11.40
CA PRO A 172 -8.26 -8.19 -12.61
C PRO A 172 -9.45 -7.57 -13.37
N LEU A 173 -10.21 -6.68 -12.75
CA LEU A 173 -11.32 -5.97 -13.42
C LEU A 173 -10.83 -4.88 -14.38
N TYR A 174 -9.62 -4.37 -14.15
CA TYR A 174 -9.06 -3.22 -14.87
C TYR A 174 -7.77 -3.56 -15.60
N PHE A 175 -6.97 -4.47 -15.05
CA PHE A 175 -5.63 -4.78 -15.53
C PHE A 175 -5.40 -6.28 -15.61
N LYS A 176 -4.55 -6.69 -16.55
CA LYS A 176 -4.09 -8.06 -16.68
C LYS A 176 -2.70 -8.16 -16.09
N GLU A 177 -2.58 -8.96 -15.01
CA GLU A 177 -1.29 -9.26 -14.40
C GLU A 177 -0.35 -9.93 -15.42
N GLY A 178 0.93 -9.54 -15.37
CA GLY A 178 1.95 -10.00 -16.31
C GLY A 178 1.94 -9.26 -17.66
N GLU A 179 0.90 -8.49 -17.97
CA GLU A 179 0.80 -7.75 -19.22
C GLU A 179 0.69 -6.22 -19.03
N ASP A 180 -0.03 -5.75 -18.01
CA ASP A 180 -0.25 -4.31 -17.75
C ASP A 180 0.51 -3.83 -16.50
N LEU A 181 0.69 -4.71 -15.53
CA LEU A 181 1.41 -4.50 -14.27
C LEU A 181 1.82 -5.86 -13.68
N ILE A 182 2.60 -5.84 -12.60
CA ILE A 182 3.02 -7.03 -11.87
C ILE A 182 2.48 -6.97 -10.45
N CYS A 183 1.84 -8.07 -10.01
CA CYS A 183 1.52 -8.28 -8.61
C CYS A 183 2.63 -9.07 -7.91
N PHE A 184 2.82 -8.82 -6.62
CA PHE A 184 3.67 -9.64 -5.75
C PHE A 184 2.91 -10.11 -4.53
N ASP A 185 3.35 -11.26 -3.99
CA ASP A 185 2.82 -11.88 -2.78
C ASP A 185 3.94 -12.04 -1.74
N GLY A 186 4.04 -11.05 -0.87
CA GLY A 186 5.09 -11.01 0.15
C GLY A 186 6.43 -10.45 -0.35
N VAL A 187 7.37 -10.37 0.58
CA VAL A 187 8.66 -9.68 0.38
C VAL A 187 9.63 -10.50 -0.46
N GLU A 188 9.60 -11.81 -0.30
CA GLU A 188 10.46 -12.74 -1.04
C GLU A 188 10.10 -12.75 -2.53
N ASP A 189 8.83 -12.90 -2.86
CA ASP A 189 8.34 -12.85 -4.24
C ASP A 189 8.60 -11.48 -4.88
N LEU A 190 8.42 -10.39 -4.11
CA LEU A 190 8.78 -9.04 -4.56
C LEU A 190 10.27 -8.94 -4.94
N ALA A 191 11.17 -9.48 -4.11
CA ALA A 191 12.62 -9.40 -4.36
C ALA A 191 13.02 -10.25 -5.58
N GLU A 192 12.45 -11.45 -5.73
CA GLU A 192 12.68 -12.32 -6.87
C GLU A 192 12.19 -11.68 -8.18
N LYS A 193 10.95 -11.19 -8.21
CA LYS A 193 10.39 -10.49 -9.37
C LYS A 193 11.16 -9.21 -9.71
N ALA A 194 11.60 -8.45 -8.71
CA ALA A 194 12.42 -7.26 -8.94
C ALA A 194 13.74 -7.61 -9.62
N GLY A 195 14.43 -8.67 -9.18
CA GLY A 195 15.64 -9.19 -9.83
C GLY A 195 15.38 -9.57 -11.27
N TYR A 196 14.33 -10.36 -11.52
CA TYR A 196 13.95 -10.79 -12.85
C TYR A 196 13.72 -9.60 -13.80
N TYR A 197 12.87 -8.65 -13.43
CA TYR A 197 12.53 -7.52 -14.30
C TYR A 197 13.63 -6.47 -14.43
N LEU A 198 14.62 -6.43 -13.54
CA LEU A 198 15.81 -5.60 -13.73
C LEU A 198 16.70 -6.16 -14.85
N GLU A 199 16.74 -7.47 -15.05
CA GLU A 199 17.49 -8.15 -16.11
C GLU A 199 16.70 -8.23 -17.43
N HIS A 200 15.35 -8.26 -17.39
CA HIS A 200 14.48 -8.41 -18.55
C HIS A 200 13.89 -7.07 -19.02
N GLU A 201 14.77 -6.13 -19.43
CA GLU A 201 14.38 -4.76 -19.76
C GLU A 201 13.31 -4.67 -20.87
N LYS A 202 13.39 -5.51 -21.90
CA LYS A 202 12.45 -5.48 -23.02
C LYS A 202 11.03 -5.80 -22.54
N GLU A 203 10.87 -6.85 -21.78
CA GLU A 203 9.58 -7.28 -21.20
C GLU A 203 9.05 -6.22 -20.23
N ARG A 204 9.90 -5.72 -19.32
CA ARG A 204 9.55 -4.65 -18.39
C ARG A 204 9.01 -3.40 -19.10
N ARG A 205 9.66 -2.97 -20.20
CA ARG A 205 9.22 -1.82 -20.99
C ARG A 205 7.93 -2.08 -21.74
N GLU A 206 7.69 -3.31 -22.19
CA GLU A 206 6.46 -3.70 -22.86
C GLU A 206 5.28 -3.66 -21.89
N ILE A 207 5.42 -4.23 -20.70
CA ILE A 207 4.41 -4.18 -19.62
C ILE A 207 4.09 -2.73 -19.23
N ALA A 208 5.12 -1.90 -19.02
CA ALA A 208 4.92 -0.48 -18.69
C ALA A 208 4.13 0.27 -19.78
N ARG A 209 4.44 0.01 -21.04
CA ARG A 209 3.72 0.59 -22.18
C ARG A 209 2.27 0.12 -22.24
N ASN A 210 2.01 -1.16 -22.05
CA ASN A 210 0.65 -1.71 -22.07
C ASN A 210 -0.20 -1.09 -20.97
N GLY A 211 0.31 -1.02 -19.73
CA GLY A 211 -0.36 -0.36 -18.62
C GLY A 211 -0.67 1.11 -18.89
N TYR A 212 0.31 1.86 -19.46
CA TYR A 212 0.12 3.25 -19.85
C TYR A 212 -0.99 3.42 -20.90
N GLU A 213 -0.95 2.65 -22.01
CA GLU A 213 -1.93 2.75 -23.07
C GLU A 213 -3.34 2.43 -22.58
N LYS A 214 -3.47 1.44 -21.70
CA LYS A 214 -4.75 1.08 -21.09
C LYS A 214 -5.32 2.21 -20.23
N VAL A 215 -4.50 2.82 -19.36
CA VAL A 215 -4.93 3.96 -18.54
C VAL A 215 -5.32 5.14 -19.41
N LYS A 216 -4.51 5.47 -20.41
CA LYS A 216 -4.75 6.58 -21.33
C LYS A 216 -6.05 6.43 -22.13
N GLN A 217 -6.34 5.23 -22.62
CA GLN A 217 -7.50 4.96 -23.47
C GLN A 217 -8.82 4.83 -22.69
N HIS A 218 -8.78 4.25 -21.49
CA HIS A 218 -10.00 3.81 -20.81
C HIS A 218 -10.20 4.39 -19.41
N HIS A 219 -9.18 5.03 -18.83
CA HIS A 219 -9.22 5.39 -17.43
C HIS A 219 -8.78 6.83 -17.14
N SER A 220 -8.83 7.71 -18.15
CA SER A 220 -8.63 9.14 -17.95
C SER A 220 -9.77 9.77 -17.15
N TYR A 221 -9.56 10.95 -16.60
CA TYR A 221 -10.63 11.71 -15.94
C TYR A 221 -11.82 11.97 -16.87
N VAL A 222 -11.58 12.16 -18.18
CA VAL A 222 -12.64 12.33 -19.18
C VAL A 222 -13.51 11.09 -19.23
N ASN A 223 -12.91 9.89 -19.37
CA ASN A 223 -13.66 8.63 -19.37
C ASN A 223 -14.49 8.45 -18.09
N ARG A 224 -13.95 8.82 -16.92
CA ARG A 224 -14.68 8.71 -15.64
C ARG A 224 -15.85 9.67 -15.56
N ILE A 225 -15.70 10.91 -16.04
CA ILE A 225 -16.79 11.89 -16.09
C ILE A 225 -17.88 11.41 -17.05
N GLU A 226 -17.51 10.91 -18.23
CA GLU A 226 -18.46 10.33 -19.20
C GLU A 226 -19.28 9.20 -18.55
N THR A 227 -18.62 8.23 -17.89
CA THR A 227 -19.30 7.13 -17.18
C THR A 227 -20.26 7.64 -16.11
N ILE A 228 -19.88 8.67 -15.32
CA ILE A 228 -20.76 9.26 -14.31
C ILE A 228 -21.99 9.89 -14.96
N LEU A 229 -21.80 10.67 -16.02
CA LEU A 229 -22.91 11.33 -16.73
C LEU A 229 -23.89 10.32 -17.34
N GLU A 230 -23.38 9.24 -17.94
CA GLU A 230 -24.20 8.14 -18.47
C GLU A 230 -24.99 7.40 -17.39
N THR A 231 -24.44 7.30 -16.16
CA THR A 231 -25.11 6.59 -15.05
C THR A 231 -26.25 7.40 -14.42
N ILE A 232 -26.19 8.74 -14.50
CA ILE A 232 -27.19 9.64 -13.88
C ILE A 232 -28.19 10.21 -14.89
N ALA A 233 -28.00 9.98 -16.19
CA ALA A 233 -28.92 10.38 -17.26
C ALA A 233 -30.08 9.40 -17.39
#